data_c4bd7bdc30a11230e2628ebdb27ed9a6
#
_entry.id   c4bd7bdc30a11230e2628ebdb27ed9a6
#
_cell.length_a   1.000
_cell.length_b   1.000
_cell.length_c   1.000
_cell.angle_alpha   90.00
_cell.angle_beta   90.00
_cell.angle_gamma   90.00
#
_symmetry.space_group_name_H-M   'P 1'
#
loop_
_entity.id
_entity.type
_entity.pdbx_description
1 polymer ?
#
loop_
_entity_poly.entity_id
_entity_poly.type
_entity_poly.pdbx_seq_one_letter_code
_entity_poly.pdbx_strand_id
1 'polypeptide(L)'
;MQDEYPSFPGFENVSLEDSYVLDIVVHPAVLTLKLDVLLLPGHPEHQAPAPGERACFRQATIVFASVRDLHWTGQNVIKPAIDASGSADYGSVDSLTRVDSSYKILGDWGEINLQSDSPSLSIDPAPTLDPNETA
;
A
#
# COMPACT_ATOMS: atom_id res chain seq x y z
N MET A 1 8.36 8.01 -21.12
CA MET A 1 8.73 6.67 -20.65
C MET A 1 7.98 6.36 -19.38
N GLN A 2 7.40 5.18 -19.29
CA GLN A 2 6.62 4.76 -18.12
C GLN A 2 7.53 4.05 -17.13
N ASP A 3 7.50 4.48 -15.88
CA ASP A 3 8.22 3.82 -14.79
C ASP A 3 7.23 3.03 -13.93
N GLU A 4 7.68 1.88 -13.44
CA GLU A 4 6.90 1.04 -12.53
C GLU A 4 7.40 1.22 -11.10
N TYR A 5 6.52 0.93 -10.12
CA TYR A 5 6.78 1.26 -8.73
C TYR A 5 8.08 0.65 -8.15
N PRO A 6 8.55 -0.53 -8.57
CA PRO A 6 9.78 -1.04 -7.98
C PRO A 6 11.00 -0.11 -8.18
N SER A 7 10.94 0.76 -9.19
CA SER A 7 12.01 1.74 -9.43
C SER A 7 11.86 3.01 -8.58
N PHE A 8 10.76 3.17 -7.87
CA PHE A 8 10.53 4.36 -7.05
C PHE A 8 11.34 4.26 -5.75
N PRO A 9 11.99 5.35 -5.29
CA PRO A 9 12.69 5.32 -4.01
C PRO A 9 11.78 4.87 -2.86
N GLY A 10 12.24 3.93 -2.06
CA GLY A 10 11.50 3.40 -0.93
C GLY A 10 10.57 2.24 -1.27
N PHE A 11 10.41 1.90 -2.54
CA PHE A 11 9.51 0.82 -2.98
C PHE A 11 10.26 -0.47 -3.33
N GLU A 12 11.55 -0.51 -3.08
CA GLU A 12 12.37 -1.69 -3.36
C GLU A 12 11.98 -2.84 -2.45
N ASN A 13 11.93 -4.03 -3.01
CA ASN A 13 11.68 -5.28 -2.28
C ASN A 13 10.34 -5.30 -1.53
N VAL A 14 9.33 -4.66 -2.08
CA VAL A 14 7.94 -4.83 -1.66
C VAL A 14 7.14 -5.35 -2.85
N SER A 15 6.12 -6.18 -2.57
CA SER A 15 5.21 -6.66 -3.61
C SER A 15 3.83 -6.07 -3.37
N LEU A 16 3.47 -5.06 -4.14
CA LEU A 16 2.15 -4.43 -4.02
C LEU A 16 1.06 -5.34 -4.59
N GLU A 17 1.38 -6.17 -5.59
CA GLU A 17 0.45 -7.11 -6.18
C GLU A 17 -0.01 -8.19 -5.19
N ASP A 18 0.85 -8.50 -4.21
CA ASP A 18 0.57 -9.49 -3.18
C ASP A 18 0.20 -8.84 -1.83
N SER A 19 -0.02 -7.53 -1.84
CA SER A 19 -0.36 -6.76 -0.65
C SER A 19 -1.87 -6.51 -0.61
N TYR A 20 -2.35 -6.03 0.55
CA TYR A 20 -3.77 -5.75 0.75
C TYR A 20 -3.96 -4.28 1.11
N VAL A 21 -4.88 -3.61 0.39
CA VAL A 21 -5.23 -2.23 0.69
C VAL A 21 -6.23 -2.22 1.84
N LEU A 22 -5.87 -1.56 2.93
CA LEU A 22 -6.70 -1.49 4.13
C LEU A 22 -7.55 -0.23 4.16
N ASP A 23 -7.06 0.85 3.55
CA ASP A 23 -7.78 2.11 3.49
C ASP A 23 -7.21 3.02 2.39
N ILE A 24 -8.07 3.83 1.80
CA ILE A 24 -7.69 4.86 0.82
C ILE A 24 -8.31 6.15 1.29
N VAL A 25 -7.48 7.14 1.64
CA VAL A 25 -7.95 8.40 2.21
C VAL A 25 -7.54 9.54 1.29
N VAL A 26 -8.53 10.27 0.80
CA VAL A 26 -8.32 11.43 -0.06
C VAL A 26 -8.55 12.69 0.76
N HIS A 27 -7.48 13.45 0.95
CA HIS A 27 -7.53 14.79 1.56
C HIS A 27 -7.17 15.84 0.51
N PRO A 28 -7.45 17.12 0.75
CA PRO A 28 -6.96 18.14 -0.16
C PRO A 28 -5.45 18.05 -0.34
N ALA A 29 -5.02 17.90 -1.59
CA ALA A 29 -3.62 17.80 -2.01
C ALA A 29 -2.83 16.60 -1.45
N VAL A 30 -3.50 15.62 -0.82
CA VAL A 30 -2.82 14.42 -0.28
C VAL A 30 -3.66 13.18 -0.53
N LEU A 31 -3.03 12.15 -1.07
CA LEU A 31 -3.63 10.82 -1.15
C LEU A 31 -2.83 9.87 -0.28
N THR A 32 -3.50 9.16 0.59
CA THR A 32 -2.87 8.19 1.50
C THR A 32 -3.48 6.82 1.28
N LEU A 33 -2.62 5.80 1.07
CA LEU A 33 -3.03 4.41 1.05
C LEU A 33 -2.44 3.71 2.26
N LYS A 34 -3.29 3.06 3.03
CA LYS A 34 -2.89 2.17 4.11
C LYS A 34 -2.90 0.76 3.59
N LEU A 35 -1.81 0.02 3.80
CA LEU A 35 -1.67 -1.32 3.25
C LEU A 35 -1.10 -2.28 4.28
N ASP A 36 -1.39 -3.55 4.03
CA ASP A 36 -0.65 -4.65 4.61
C ASP A 36 0.26 -5.17 3.51
N VAL A 37 1.54 -4.78 3.52
CA VAL A 37 2.45 -5.03 2.39
C VAL A 37 3.25 -6.31 2.61
N LEU A 38 3.44 -7.04 1.52
CA LEU A 38 4.36 -8.17 1.50
C LEU A 38 5.77 -7.65 1.31
N LEU A 39 6.64 -7.93 2.27
CA LEU A 39 8.07 -7.64 2.17
C LEU A 39 8.80 -8.82 1.56
N LEU A 40 9.63 -8.55 0.56
CA LEU A 40 10.45 -9.57 -0.09
C LEU A 40 11.78 -9.70 0.65
N PRO A 41 12.45 -10.88 0.55
CA PRO A 41 13.82 -11.03 1.04
C PRO A 41 14.70 -9.96 0.39
N GLY A 42 15.49 -9.27 1.19
CA GLY A 42 16.28 -8.14 0.72
C GLY A 42 15.77 -6.81 1.23
N HIS A 43 14.51 -6.73 1.63
CA HIS A 43 14.02 -5.52 2.28
C HIS A 43 14.63 -5.41 3.69
N PRO A 44 15.09 -4.19 4.11
CA PRO A 44 15.71 -4.03 5.43
C PRO A 44 14.84 -4.49 6.59
N GLU A 45 13.51 -4.41 6.44
CA GLU A 45 12.57 -4.78 7.49
C GLU A 45 12.05 -6.22 7.36
N HIS A 46 12.53 -6.95 6.35
CA HIS A 46 12.09 -8.33 6.15
C HIS A 46 12.58 -9.22 7.28
N GLN A 47 11.67 -10.04 7.79
CA GLN A 47 11.97 -11.08 8.77
C GLN A 47 11.41 -12.41 8.25
N ALA A 48 12.06 -13.51 8.62
CA ALA A 48 11.54 -14.83 8.29
C ALA A 48 10.12 -14.98 8.87
N PRO A 49 9.19 -15.57 8.12
CA PRO A 49 7.84 -15.78 8.64
C PRO A 49 7.87 -16.58 9.93
N ALA A 50 7.02 -16.19 10.89
CA ALA A 50 6.84 -16.97 12.10
C ALA A 50 6.17 -18.31 11.79
N PRO A 51 6.29 -19.31 12.68
CA PRO A 51 5.59 -20.59 12.45
C PRO A 51 4.10 -20.37 12.20
N GLY A 52 3.60 -20.93 11.11
CA GLY A 52 2.22 -20.75 10.68
C GLY A 52 1.98 -19.59 9.73
N GLU A 53 2.94 -18.69 9.55
CA GLU A 53 2.87 -17.62 8.58
C GLU A 53 3.53 -18.05 7.27
N ARG A 54 2.98 -17.59 6.15
CA ARG A 54 3.52 -17.89 4.82
C ARG A 54 4.50 -16.85 4.32
N ALA A 55 4.40 -15.62 4.84
CA ALA A 55 5.15 -14.50 4.30
C ALA A 55 5.29 -13.41 5.36
N CYS A 56 6.19 -12.47 5.10
CA CYS A 56 6.40 -11.32 5.99
C CYS A 56 5.52 -10.18 5.54
N PHE A 57 4.42 -9.95 6.24
CA PHE A 57 3.54 -8.80 6.01
C PHE A 57 3.78 -7.74 7.09
N ARG A 58 3.80 -6.49 6.66
CA ARG A 58 3.92 -5.34 7.56
C ARG A 58 2.94 -4.27 7.12
N GLN A 59 2.36 -3.59 8.08
CA GLN A 59 1.55 -2.42 7.75
C GLN A 59 2.44 -1.31 7.25
N ALA A 60 1.96 -0.61 6.22
CA ALA A 60 2.71 0.46 5.59
C ALA A 60 1.75 1.54 5.11
N THR A 61 2.33 2.71 4.85
CA THR A 61 1.58 3.86 4.35
C THR A 61 2.27 4.39 3.10
N ILE A 62 1.49 4.55 2.03
CA ILE A 62 1.94 5.25 0.83
C ILE A 62 1.29 6.63 0.83
N VAL A 63 2.10 7.67 0.69
CA VAL A 63 1.62 9.06 0.68
C VAL A 63 2.02 9.73 -0.63
N PHE A 64 1.02 10.27 -1.33
CA PHE A 64 1.23 11.16 -2.47
C PHE A 64 0.95 12.58 -2.01
N ALA A 65 1.95 13.45 -2.07
CA ALA A 65 1.84 14.85 -1.65
C ALA A 65 1.75 15.78 -2.86
N SER A 66 1.23 16.98 -2.64
CA SER A 66 1.03 17.96 -3.70
C SER A 66 0.19 17.41 -4.84
N VAL A 67 -0.87 16.70 -4.48
CA VAL A 67 -1.75 16.04 -5.44
C VAL A 67 -2.55 17.08 -6.22
N ARG A 68 -2.58 16.89 -7.54
CA ARG A 68 -3.35 17.68 -8.49
C ARG A 68 -4.12 16.73 -9.41
N ASP A 69 -5.30 17.15 -9.85
CA ASP A 69 -6.07 16.43 -10.87
C ASP A 69 -6.30 14.95 -10.54
N LEU A 70 -6.72 14.66 -9.30
CA LEU A 70 -7.02 13.31 -8.89
C LEU A 70 -8.37 12.87 -9.46
N HIS A 71 -8.38 11.74 -10.15
CA HIS A 71 -9.58 11.09 -10.64
C HIS A 71 -9.61 9.64 -10.20
N TRP A 72 -10.61 9.25 -9.45
CA TRP A 72 -10.81 7.88 -8.99
C TRP A 72 -12.08 7.32 -9.60
N THR A 73 -11.92 6.32 -10.48
CA THR A 73 -13.04 5.61 -11.10
C THR A 73 -13.21 4.25 -10.45
N GLY A 74 -14.46 3.80 -10.33
CA GLY A 74 -14.77 2.52 -9.69
C GLY A 74 -15.01 2.60 -8.19
N GLN A 75 -14.89 3.78 -7.60
CA GLN A 75 -15.07 3.95 -6.15
C GLN A 75 -16.44 3.49 -5.67
N ASN A 76 -17.47 3.66 -6.47
CA ASN A 76 -18.86 3.37 -6.08
C ASN A 76 -19.20 1.88 -6.10
N VAL A 77 -18.34 1.04 -6.67
CA VAL A 77 -18.59 -0.40 -6.81
C VAL A 77 -17.68 -1.24 -5.94
N ILE A 78 -16.91 -0.61 -5.05
CA ILE A 78 -15.99 -1.32 -4.18
C ILE A 78 -16.77 -2.11 -3.14
N LYS A 79 -16.40 -3.39 -3.00
CA LYS A 79 -16.90 -4.26 -1.94
C LYS A 79 -15.69 -4.77 -1.17
N PRO A 80 -15.59 -4.45 0.12
CA PRO A 80 -14.49 -4.97 0.91
C PRO A 80 -14.60 -6.49 1.06
N ALA A 81 -13.47 -7.16 0.97
CA ALA A 81 -13.37 -8.56 1.34
C ALA A 81 -13.19 -8.63 2.86
N ILE A 82 -13.88 -9.54 3.51
CA ILE A 82 -13.81 -9.70 4.96
C ILE A 82 -13.19 -11.07 5.24
N ASP A 83 -12.09 -11.09 5.98
CA ASP A 83 -11.43 -12.32 6.35
C ASP A 83 -12.08 -12.98 7.58
N ALA A 84 -11.54 -14.13 7.99
CA ALA A 84 -12.10 -14.89 9.10
C ALA A 84 -12.00 -14.17 10.46
N SER A 85 -11.13 -13.17 10.58
CA SER A 85 -11.00 -12.37 11.79
C SER A 85 -11.96 -11.19 11.83
N GLY A 86 -12.70 -10.95 10.75
CA GLY A 86 -13.57 -9.80 10.62
C GLY A 86 -12.88 -8.56 10.06
N SER A 87 -11.58 -8.64 9.77
CA SER A 87 -10.86 -7.53 9.15
C SER A 87 -11.23 -7.41 7.69
N ALA A 88 -11.40 -6.18 7.23
CA ALA A 88 -11.76 -5.88 5.85
C ALA A 88 -10.55 -5.35 5.08
N ASP A 89 -10.46 -5.73 3.81
CA ASP A 89 -9.53 -5.13 2.87
C ASP A 89 -10.24 -4.89 1.53
N TYR A 90 -9.63 -4.07 0.70
CA TYR A 90 -10.19 -3.70 -0.61
C TYR A 90 -9.45 -4.36 -1.77
N GLY A 91 -8.65 -5.39 -1.48
CA GLY A 91 -7.86 -6.07 -2.49
C GLY A 91 -6.47 -5.49 -2.65
N SER A 92 -5.79 -5.91 -3.69
CA SER A 92 -4.38 -5.56 -3.92
C SER A 92 -4.22 -4.31 -4.78
N VAL A 93 -2.98 -3.87 -4.94
CA VAL A 93 -2.57 -2.91 -5.95
C VAL A 93 -2.02 -3.71 -7.12
N ASP A 94 -2.74 -3.74 -8.24
CA ASP A 94 -2.32 -4.51 -9.41
C ASP A 94 -1.18 -3.83 -10.16
N SER A 95 -1.18 -2.50 -10.19
CA SER A 95 -0.08 -1.75 -10.77
C SER A 95 -0.02 -0.32 -10.19
N LEU A 96 1.19 0.20 -10.15
CA LEU A 96 1.46 1.60 -9.84
C LEU A 96 2.55 2.06 -10.80
N THR A 97 2.19 2.97 -11.69
CA THR A 97 3.07 3.43 -12.76
C THR A 97 3.13 4.95 -12.79
N ARG A 98 4.18 5.47 -13.40
CA ARG A 98 4.42 6.91 -13.51
C ARG A 98 4.84 7.26 -14.93
N VAL A 99 4.28 8.38 -15.43
CA VAL A 99 4.78 9.09 -16.62
C VAL A 99 4.92 10.56 -16.21
N ASP A 100 6.15 11.06 -16.18
CA ASP A 100 6.48 12.38 -15.66
C ASP A 100 5.99 12.54 -14.22
N SER A 101 5.08 13.46 -13.92
CA SER A 101 4.47 13.64 -12.60
C SER A 101 3.08 13.03 -12.49
N SER A 102 2.68 12.24 -13.49
CA SER A 102 1.38 11.58 -13.53
C SER A 102 1.51 10.14 -13.07
N TYR A 103 0.67 9.74 -12.12
CA TYR A 103 0.66 8.40 -11.55
C TYR A 103 -0.66 7.72 -11.85
N LYS A 104 -0.60 6.42 -12.12
CA LYS A 104 -1.78 5.58 -12.29
C LYS A 104 -1.69 4.41 -11.33
N ILE A 105 -2.72 4.25 -10.51
CA ILE A 105 -2.81 3.15 -9.55
C ILE A 105 -4.03 2.32 -9.92
N LEU A 106 -3.84 1.03 -10.16
CA LEU A 106 -4.90 0.08 -10.48
C LEU A 106 -5.02 -0.95 -9.40
N GLY A 107 -6.23 -1.32 -9.07
CA GLY A 107 -6.51 -2.38 -8.12
C GLY A 107 -7.97 -2.77 -8.14
N ASP A 108 -8.35 -3.69 -7.26
CA ASP A 108 -9.74 -4.16 -7.17
C ASP A 108 -10.69 -3.04 -6.74
N TRP A 109 -10.16 -2.01 -6.10
CA TRP A 109 -10.89 -0.82 -5.65
C TRP A 109 -11.08 0.22 -6.76
N GLY A 110 -10.58 -0.03 -7.96
CA GLY A 110 -10.75 0.85 -9.11
C GLY A 110 -9.43 1.34 -9.68
N GLU A 111 -9.49 2.51 -10.28
CA GLU A 111 -8.34 3.16 -10.90
C GLU A 111 -8.24 4.60 -10.39
N ILE A 112 -7.06 4.97 -9.91
CA ILE A 112 -6.78 6.37 -9.53
C ILE A 112 -5.73 6.93 -10.47
N ASN A 113 -6.03 8.05 -11.09
CA ASN A 113 -5.10 8.84 -11.90
C ASN A 113 -4.89 10.18 -11.20
N LEU A 114 -3.63 10.56 -11.01
CA LEU A 114 -3.32 11.82 -10.31
C LEU A 114 -2.00 12.38 -10.79
N GLN A 115 -1.80 13.68 -10.55
CA GLN A 115 -0.49 14.32 -10.62
C GLN A 115 -0.04 14.61 -9.21
N SER A 116 1.21 14.34 -8.89
CA SER A 116 1.75 14.58 -7.56
C SER A 116 3.26 14.58 -7.57
N ASP A 117 3.84 14.96 -6.43
CA ASP A 117 5.24 14.68 -6.16
C ASP A 117 5.45 13.17 -6.00
N SER A 118 6.71 12.73 -6.00
CA SER A 118 7.04 11.32 -5.84
C SER A 118 6.43 10.78 -4.56
N PRO A 119 5.75 9.63 -4.64
CA PRO A 119 5.15 9.03 -3.43
C PRO A 119 6.24 8.51 -2.49
N SER A 120 5.90 8.45 -1.22
CA SER A 120 6.72 7.81 -0.20
C SER A 120 6.00 6.58 0.34
N LEU A 121 6.77 5.53 0.62
CA LEU A 121 6.28 4.35 1.30
C LEU A 121 7.02 4.22 2.62
N SER A 122 6.27 4.19 3.72
CA SER A 122 6.81 4.02 5.06
C SER A 122 6.28 2.73 5.66
N ILE A 123 7.18 1.91 6.19
CA ILE A 123 6.79 0.74 6.94
C ILE A 123 6.46 1.21 8.36
N ASP A 124 5.25 0.88 8.83
CA ASP A 124 4.85 1.23 10.18
C ASP A 124 5.69 0.43 11.18
N PRO A 125 5.93 0.98 12.40
CA PRO A 125 6.64 0.22 13.42
C PRO A 125 5.95 -1.11 13.70
N ALA A 126 6.76 -2.17 13.87
CA ALA A 126 6.20 -3.46 14.25
C ALA A 126 5.48 -3.31 15.60
N PRO A 127 4.34 -4.01 15.79
CA PRO A 127 3.70 -4.02 17.08
C PRO A 127 4.69 -4.53 18.12
N THR A 128 5.03 -3.68 19.11
CA THR A 128 5.82 -4.10 20.24
C THR A 128 4.87 -4.49 21.35
N LEU A 129 5.03 -5.71 21.84
CA LEU A 129 4.32 -6.08 23.05
C LEU A 129 4.92 -5.30 24.21
N ASP A 130 4.13 -4.40 24.78
CA ASP A 130 4.48 -3.79 26.06
C ASP A 130 4.59 -4.90 27.10
N PRO A 131 5.67 -4.99 27.88
CA PRO A 131 5.77 -5.97 28.95
C PRO A 131 4.58 -5.98 29.90
N ASN A 132 3.88 -4.85 30.03
CA ASN A 132 2.69 -4.76 30.86
C ASN A 132 1.41 -5.20 30.14
N GLU A 133 1.47 -5.44 28.83
CA GLU A 133 0.34 -5.90 28.03
C GLU A 133 0.39 -7.40 27.76
N THR A 134 1.46 -8.03 28.12
CA THR A 134 1.57 -9.48 28.04
C THR A 134 0.79 -10.09 29.16
N ALA A 135 -0.46 -10.19 28.97
CA ALA A 135 -1.26 -10.98 29.89
C ALA A 135 -1.88 -12.10 29.10
#